data_3171198d9edecc3bf6ec45b82f23f1a0
#
_entry.id   3171198d9edecc3bf6ec45b82f23f1a0
#
_cell.length_a   1.000
_cell.length_b   1.000
_cell.length_c   1.000
_cell.angle_alpha   90.00
_cell.angle_beta   90.00
_cell.angle_gamma   90.00
#
_symmetry.space_group_name_H-M   'P 1'
#
loop_
_entity.id
_entity.type
_entity.pdbx_description
1 polymer ?
#
loop_
_entity_poly.entity_id
_entity_poly.type
_entity_poly.pdbx_seq_one_letter_code
_entity_poly.pdbx_strand_id
1 'polypeptide(L)'
;MYDTKDVKVHIKVSDEKGELKATATYDGEADVPTFTNSKPTTDVTVEATKILTGKDLTADAFTFGLYDQAGNEVAKGTNDRGGKVELAVKNLNLGEYDYTLKEEKAGQTVDGVAYDAKEVKVHVKVEQNQGDNNKTKVTVTYDGAATAPTFNNTYDAKGSVILTATKTIKVADASTTRRSPRTASSPST
;
A
#
# COMPACT_ATOMS: atom_id res chain seq x y z
N MET A 1 -4.52 29.50 -10.48
CA MET A 1 -4.35 30.12 -11.79
C MET A 1 -5.47 31.10 -11.99
N TYR A 2 -5.18 32.31 -12.42
CA TYR A 2 -6.21 33.31 -12.74
C TYR A 2 -6.62 33.14 -14.20
N ASP A 3 -7.92 33.33 -14.46
CA ASP A 3 -8.44 33.40 -15.82
C ASP A 3 -7.79 34.59 -16.54
N THR A 4 -7.25 34.39 -17.72
CA THR A 4 -6.60 35.41 -18.53
C THR A 4 -7.50 35.86 -19.69
N LYS A 5 -8.78 35.53 -19.63
CA LYS A 5 -9.75 35.88 -20.66
C LYS A 5 -9.96 37.40 -20.70
N ASP A 6 -9.72 38.01 -21.85
CA ASP A 6 -10.13 39.36 -22.14
C ASP A 6 -11.49 39.36 -22.83
N VAL A 7 -12.42 40.18 -22.39
CA VAL A 7 -13.78 40.27 -22.94
C VAL A 7 -14.02 41.69 -23.44
N LYS A 8 -14.35 41.84 -24.73
CA LYS A 8 -14.74 43.11 -25.32
C LYS A 8 -16.20 43.39 -25.03
N VAL A 9 -16.46 44.48 -24.35
CA VAL A 9 -17.83 44.92 -24.04
C VAL A 9 -18.23 46.04 -25.01
N HIS A 10 -19.35 45.83 -25.72
CA HIS A 10 -19.97 46.83 -26.55
C HIS A 10 -21.28 47.25 -25.94
N ILE A 11 -21.48 48.57 -25.71
CA ILE A 11 -22.68 49.12 -25.17
C ILE A 11 -23.36 49.96 -26.24
N LYS A 12 -24.60 49.65 -26.58
CA LYS A 12 -25.46 50.40 -27.47
C LYS A 12 -26.54 51.09 -26.66
N VAL A 13 -26.63 52.44 -26.81
CA VAL A 13 -27.72 53.22 -26.21
C VAL A 13 -28.65 53.69 -27.33
N SER A 14 -29.93 53.48 -27.17
CA SER A 14 -30.98 53.93 -28.12
C SER A 14 -32.08 54.65 -27.38
N ASP A 15 -32.69 55.64 -28.06
CA ASP A 15 -33.93 56.29 -27.59
C ASP A 15 -35.14 55.51 -28.16
N GLU A 16 -35.95 54.98 -27.25
CA GLU A 16 -37.19 54.30 -27.61
C GLU A 16 -38.37 55.14 -27.08
N LYS A 17 -38.87 56.04 -27.90
CA LYS A 17 -40.04 56.90 -27.61
C LYS A 17 -39.84 57.83 -26.41
N GLY A 18 -38.63 58.40 -26.24
CA GLY A 18 -38.33 59.30 -25.15
C GLY A 18 -37.75 58.59 -23.91
N GLU A 19 -37.55 57.30 -23.95
CA GLU A 19 -36.90 56.49 -22.94
C GLU A 19 -35.58 55.94 -23.47
N LEU A 20 -34.46 56.20 -22.73
CA LEU A 20 -33.14 55.68 -23.10
C LEU A 20 -33.00 54.22 -22.68
N LYS A 21 -32.70 53.36 -23.66
CA LYS A 21 -32.43 51.94 -23.44
C LYS A 21 -30.99 51.60 -23.76
N ALA A 22 -30.28 50.95 -22.82
CA ALA A 22 -28.92 50.49 -23.01
C ALA A 22 -28.90 48.97 -23.13
N THR A 23 -28.15 48.46 -24.12
CA THR A 23 -27.91 47.01 -24.32
C THR A 23 -26.39 46.78 -24.33
N ALA A 24 -25.92 45.79 -23.56
CA ALA A 24 -24.54 45.38 -23.55
C ALA A 24 -24.40 44.05 -24.31
N THR A 25 -23.30 43.91 -25.09
CA THR A 25 -22.87 42.64 -25.67
C THR A 25 -21.40 42.43 -25.28
N TYR A 26 -21.08 41.15 -25.12
CA TYR A 26 -19.74 40.69 -24.69
C TYR A 26 -19.16 39.84 -25.82
N ASP A 27 -18.05 40.25 -26.40
CA ASP A 27 -17.45 39.64 -27.62
C ASP A 27 -18.49 39.44 -28.78
N GLY A 28 -19.53 40.30 -28.80
CA GLY A 28 -20.61 40.23 -29.80
C GLY A 28 -21.87 39.43 -29.36
N GLU A 29 -21.80 38.72 -28.24
CA GLU A 29 -22.91 37.92 -27.72
C GLU A 29 -23.63 38.63 -26.55
N ALA A 30 -24.91 38.27 -26.30
CA ALA A 30 -25.69 38.83 -25.21
C ALA A 30 -25.38 38.15 -23.84
N ASP A 31 -24.75 37.00 -23.85
CA ASP A 31 -24.49 36.22 -22.65
C ASP A 31 -23.37 36.83 -21.80
N VAL A 32 -23.59 36.86 -20.49
CA VAL A 32 -22.62 37.38 -19.53
C VAL A 32 -21.44 36.44 -19.42
N PRO A 33 -20.18 36.92 -19.61
CA PRO A 33 -19.01 36.07 -19.56
C PRO A 33 -18.76 35.54 -18.16
N THR A 34 -18.30 34.28 -18.08
CA THR A 34 -17.83 33.66 -16.84
C THR A 34 -16.33 33.65 -16.80
N PHE A 35 -15.75 34.11 -15.69
CA PHE A 35 -14.32 34.03 -15.39
C PHE A 35 -14.10 32.92 -14.35
N THR A 36 -13.19 31.98 -14.67
CA THR A 36 -12.92 30.83 -13.80
C THR A 36 -11.47 30.85 -13.32
N ASN A 37 -11.29 30.98 -12.01
CA ASN A 37 -9.99 30.85 -11.37
C ASN A 37 -9.83 29.43 -10.80
N SER A 38 -8.69 28.80 -11.02
CA SER A 38 -8.33 27.51 -10.45
C SER A 38 -7.09 27.59 -9.57
N LYS A 39 -7.06 26.82 -8.51
CA LYS A 39 -5.83 26.61 -7.73
C LYS A 39 -5.05 25.44 -8.37
N PRO A 40 -3.71 25.52 -8.43
CA PRO A 40 -2.91 24.39 -8.88
C PRO A 40 -3.07 23.23 -7.90
N THR A 41 -3.23 22.03 -8.43
CA THR A 41 -3.20 20.77 -7.67
C THR A 41 -1.99 19.96 -8.09
N THR A 42 -1.57 19.03 -7.25
CA THR A 42 -0.46 18.12 -7.54
C THR A 42 -0.73 16.73 -7.01
N ASP A 43 -0.11 15.74 -7.65
CA ASP A 43 -0.03 14.38 -7.15
C ASP A 43 1.22 14.24 -6.28
N VAL A 44 1.10 13.47 -5.20
CA VAL A 44 2.19 13.21 -4.27
C VAL A 44 2.37 11.72 -4.13
N THR A 45 3.63 11.24 -4.21
CA THR A 45 3.98 9.86 -3.92
C THR A 45 4.62 9.77 -2.55
N VAL A 46 4.03 8.96 -1.67
CA VAL A 46 4.59 8.55 -0.38
C VAL A 46 5.33 7.24 -0.59
N GLU A 47 6.57 7.17 -0.12
CA GLU A 47 7.44 6.02 -0.35
C GLU A 47 7.75 5.28 0.95
N ALA A 48 8.02 3.97 0.85
CA ALA A 48 8.57 3.14 1.92
C ALA A 48 9.43 2.02 1.34
N THR A 49 10.20 1.36 2.19
CA THR A 49 10.95 0.15 1.85
C THR A 49 10.41 -1.04 2.64
N LYS A 50 10.16 -2.16 1.97
CA LYS A 50 9.80 -3.44 2.57
C LYS A 50 10.97 -4.39 2.60
N ILE A 51 11.22 -4.99 3.76
CA ILE A 51 12.19 -6.09 3.95
C ILE A 51 11.44 -7.30 4.52
N LEU A 52 11.71 -8.48 3.96
CA LEU A 52 11.27 -9.76 4.49
C LEU A 52 12.49 -10.60 4.83
N THR A 53 12.63 -11.01 6.10
CA THR A 53 13.70 -11.91 6.55
C THR A 53 13.17 -13.34 6.64
N GLY A 54 13.98 -14.34 6.26
CA GLY A 54 13.63 -15.76 6.36
C GLY A 54 12.95 -16.36 5.12
N LYS A 55 12.57 -15.51 4.14
CA LYS A 55 12.00 -15.92 2.86
C LYS A 55 12.26 -14.85 1.80
N ASP A 56 12.29 -15.25 0.53
CA ASP A 56 12.42 -14.31 -0.59
C ASP A 56 11.18 -13.40 -0.68
N LEU A 57 11.43 -12.12 -0.89
CA LEU A 57 10.37 -11.13 -1.11
C LEU A 57 9.86 -11.23 -2.56
N THR A 58 8.55 -11.32 -2.70
CA THR A 58 7.90 -11.27 -4.03
C THR A 58 7.12 -9.97 -4.17
N ALA A 59 6.89 -9.53 -5.40
CA ALA A 59 6.05 -8.37 -5.66
C ALA A 59 4.62 -8.63 -5.14
N ASP A 60 3.94 -7.57 -4.70
CA ASP A 60 2.56 -7.57 -4.21
C ASP A 60 2.28 -8.46 -2.98
N ALA A 61 3.35 -8.87 -2.26
CA ALA A 61 3.22 -9.73 -1.09
C ALA A 61 2.68 -9.00 0.15
N PHE A 62 2.94 -7.72 0.27
CA PHE A 62 2.58 -6.88 1.41
C PHE A 62 1.87 -5.62 0.95
N THR A 63 0.78 -5.30 1.63
CA THR A 63 -0.05 -4.13 1.33
C THR A 63 0.12 -3.07 2.40
N PHE A 64 0.20 -1.83 1.98
CA PHE A 64 0.34 -0.64 2.81
C PHE A 64 -0.82 0.31 2.57
N GLY A 65 -1.35 0.89 3.64
CA GLY A 65 -2.35 1.93 3.60
C GLY A 65 -1.81 3.26 4.14
N LEU A 66 -2.25 4.34 3.54
CA LEU A 66 -2.04 5.70 4.03
C LEU A 66 -3.38 6.23 4.52
N TYR A 67 -3.44 6.67 5.77
CA TYR A 67 -4.67 7.05 6.46
C TYR A 67 -4.63 8.51 6.87
N ASP A 68 -5.75 9.21 6.73
CA ASP A 68 -5.91 10.59 7.24
C ASP A 68 -6.09 10.62 8.77
N GLN A 69 -6.19 11.81 9.35
CA GLN A 69 -6.41 11.99 10.79
C GLN A 69 -7.77 11.45 11.29
N ALA A 70 -8.74 11.26 10.40
CA ALA A 70 -10.04 10.66 10.71
C ALA A 70 -10.01 9.13 10.61
N GLY A 71 -8.88 8.54 10.13
CA GLY A 71 -8.73 7.11 9.94
C GLY A 71 -9.23 6.58 8.60
N ASN A 72 -9.57 7.46 7.65
CA ASN A 72 -9.95 7.04 6.31
C ASN A 72 -8.71 6.71 5.48
N GLU A 73 -8.74 5.62 4.71
CA GLU A 73 -7.69 5.28 3.76
C GLU A 73 -7.75 6.24 2.56
N VAL A 74 -6.65 6.98 2.34
CA VAL A 74 -6.53 7.96 1.25
C VAL A 74 -5.68 7.45 0.08
N ALA A 75 -4.81 6.48 0.34
CA ALA A 75 -4.01 5.80 -0.68
C ALA A 75 -3.62 4.41 -0.22
N LYS A 76 -3.37 3.52 -1.17
CA LYS A 76 -2.96 2.14 -0.97
C LYS A 76 -1.85 1.78 -1.94
N GLY A 77 -0.93 0.90 -1.54
CA GLY A 77 0.17 0.43 -2.37
C GLY A 77 0.69 -0.92 -1.90
N THR A 78 1.45 -1.57 -2.77
CA THR A 78 2.12 -2.85 -2.49
C THR A 78 3.62 -2.74 -2.74
N ASN A 79 4.40 -3.70 -2.24
CA ASN A 79 5.82 -3.75 -2.51
C ASN A 79 6.11 -4.32 -3.90
N ASP A 80 7.14 -3.82 -4.55
CA ASP A 80 7.78 -4.50 -5.69
C ASP A 80 8.73 -5.63 -5.21
N ARG A 81 9.42 -6.29 -6.14
CA ARG A 81 10.40 -7.36 -5.83
C ARG A 81 11.63 -6.84 -5.09
N GLY A 82 11.97 -5.57 -5.26
CA GLY A 82 13.09 -4.91 -4.59
C GLY A 82 12.72 -4.38 -3.20
N GLY A 83 11.43 -4.46 -2.84
CA GLY A 83 10.91 -3.93 -1.60
C GLY A 83 10.48 -2.48 -1.66
N LYS A 84 10.50 -1.83 -2.84
CA LYS A 84 9.99 -0.47 -2.98
C LYS A 84 8.46 -0.49 -2.85
N VAL A 85 7.93 0.45 -2.06
CA VAL A 85 6.50 0.70 -1.87
C VAL A 85 6.20 2.15 -2.26
N GLU A 86 5.18 2.37 -3.08
CA GLU A 86 4.73 3.69 -3.51
C GLU A 86 3.22 3.81 -3.32
N LEU A 87 2.80 4.88 -2.64
CA LEU A 87 1.39 5.23 -2.44
C LEU A 87 1.14 6.62 -3.03
N ALA A 88 0.23 6.70 -4.01
CA ALA A 88 -0.07 7.95 -4.71
C ALA A 88 -1.31 8.64 -4.12
N VAL A 89 -1.12 9.84 -3.61
CA VAL A 89 -2.23 10.75 -3.22
C VAL A 89 -2.45 11.74 -4.35
N LYS A 90 -3.67 11.81 -4.86
CA LYS A 90 -4.00 12.57 -6.07
C LYS A 90 -4.63 13.92 -5.76
N ASN A 91 -4.39 14.90 -6.64
CA ASN A 91 -5.09 16.18 -6.66
C ASN A 91 -5.01 17.00 -5.37
N LEU A 92 -3.89 16.96 -4.65
CA LEU A 92 -3.70 17.80 -3.47
C LEU A 92 -3.62 19.29 -3.85
N ASN A 93 -4.36 20.12 -3.15
CA ASN A 93 -4.26 21.55 -3.21
C ASN A 93 -3.01 22.06 -2.47
N LEU A 94 -2.71 23.36 -2.58
CA LEU A 94 -1.73 24.00 -1.71
C LEU A 94 -2.19 23.86 -0.24
N GLY A 95 -1.29 23.44 0.64
CA GLY A 95 -1.57 23.21 2.06
C GLY A 95 -0.64 22.20 2.70
N GLU A 96 -0.95 21.84 3.94
CA GLU A 96 -0.25 20.85 4.73
C GLU A 96 -1.21 19.71 5.09
N TYR A 97 -0.71 18.48 5.04
CA TYR A 97 -1.50 17.27 5.23
C TYR A 97 -0.73 16.29 6.10
N ASP A 98 -1.42 15.73 7.09
CA ASP A 98 -0.86 14.72 7.99
C ASP A 98 -1.56 13.39 7.77
N TYR A 99 -0.74 12.35 7.58
CA TYR A 99 -1.19 11.00 7.36
C TYR A 99 -0.47 10.02 8.28
N THR A 100 -1.00 8.81 8.39
CA THR A 100 -0.35 7.66 9.03
C THR A 100 -0.14 6.57 7.98
N LEU A 101 1.10 6.15 7.78
CA LEU A 101 1.49 5.04 6.91
C LEU A 101 1.71 3.78 7.73
N LYS A 102 1.09 2.65 7.34
CA LYS A 102 1.26 1.35 7.99
C LYS A 102 0.96 0.19 7.05
N GLU A 103 1.40 -1.02 7.43
CA GLU A 103 0.97 -2.27 6.79
C GLU A 103 -0.47 -2.61 7.17
N GLU A 104 -1.25 -3.23 6.28
CA GLU A 104 -2.64 -3.65 6.58
C GLU A 104 -2.72 -4.65 7.73
N LYS A 105 -1.69 -5.52 7.89
CA LYS A 105 -1.63 -6.55 8.94
C LYS A 105 -0.63 -6.21 10.05
N ALA A 106 -0.36 -4.90 10.26
CA ALA A 106 0.62 -4.44 11.24
C ALA A 106 0.43 -5.12 12.60
N GLY A 107 1.54 -5.63 13.18
CA GLY A 107 1.57 -6.30 14.47
C GLY A 107 0.94 -7.69 14.54
N GLN A 108 0.45 -8.25 13.42
CA GLN A 108 -0.13 -9.59 13.37
C GLN A 108 0.92 -10.63 12.96
N THR A 109 0.65 -11.90 13.26
CA THR A 109 1.36 -13.05 12.67
C THR A 109 0.40 -13.85 11.83
N VAL A 110 0.65 -13.91 10.52
CA VAL A 110 -0.23 -14.59 9.56
C VAL A 110 0.63 -15.48 8.66
N ASP A 111 0.26 -16.75 8.50
CA ASP A 111 0.94 -17.74 7.66
C ASP A 111 2.46 -17.83 7.90
N GLY A 112 2.87 -17.72 9.17
CA GLY A 112 4.26 -17.77 9.60
C GLY A 112 5.03 -16.46 9.39
N VAL A 113 4.38 -15.40 8.92
CA VAL A 113 4.96 -14.05 8.81
C VAL A 113 4.54 -13.21 10.00
N ALA A 114 5.50 -12.72 10.77
CA ALA A 114 5.30 -11.66 11.76
C ALA A 114 5.43 -10.30 11.05
N TYR A 115 4.35 -9.54 11.06
CA TYR A 115 4.28 -8.22 10.41
C TYR A 115 4.80 -7.12 11.34
N ASP A 116 5.54 -6.18 10.78
CA ASP A 116 6.00 -4.98 11.48
C ASP A 116 4.79 -4.20 12.05
N ALA A 117 4.84 -3.86 13.33
CA ALA A 117 3.78 -3.11 14.00
C ALA A 117 3.91 -1.59 13.81
N LYS A 118 4.91 -1.15 13.05
CA LYS A 118 5.25 0.26 12.87
C LYS A 118 4.11 1.04 12.23
N GLU A 119 3.81 2.19 12.81
CA GLU A 119 3.01 3.26 12.23
C GLU A 119 3.91 4.50 12.10
N VAL A 120 3.95 5.10 10.90
CA VAL A 120 4.81 6.24 10.58
C VAL A 120 3.96 7.46 10.28
N LYS A 121 4.23 8.56 10.94
CA LYS A 121 3.57 9.84 10.62
C LYS A 121 4.19 10.44 9.36
N VAL A 122 3.37 10.69 8.37
CA VAL A 122 3.76 11.29 7.09
C VAL A 122 3.20 12.70 7.03
N HIS A 123 4.08 13.69 6.96
CA HIS A 123 3.68 15.07 6.75
C HIS A 123 3.99 15.48 5.31
N VAL A 124 2.99 15.97 4.60
CA VAL A 124 3.08 16.43 3.21
C VAL A 124 2.80 17.92 3.17
N LYS A 125 3.74 18.69 2.67
CA LYS A 125 3.59 20.13 2.44
C LYS A 125 3.58 20.41 0.94
N VAL A 126 2.52 21.04 0.45
CA VAL A 126 2.35 21.46 -0.94
C VAL A 126 2.35 22.98 -0.97
N GLU A 127 3.38 23.56 -1.55
CA GLU A 127 3.58 25.01 -1.66
C GLU A 127 3.60 25.44 -3.12
N GLN A 128 3.28 26.71 -3.37
CA GLN A 128 3.50 27.30 -4.69
C GLN A 128 5.00 27.45 -4.94
N ASN A 129 5.47 27.08 -6.13
CA ASN A 129 6.87 27.27 -6.48
C ASN A 129 7.15 28.77 -6.65
N GLN A 130 8.10 29.32 -5.89
CA GLN A 130 8.47 30.75 -5.91
C GLN A 130 8.99 31.24 -7.27
N GLY A 131 9.52 30.34 -8.11
CA GLY A 131 10.06 30.68 -9.44
C GLY A 131 9.07 30.46 -10.60
N ASP A 132 7.97 29.77 -10.36
CA ASP A 132 6.95 29.43 -11.37
C ASP A 132 5.59 29.24 -10.70
N ASN A 133 4.76 30.27 -10.79
CA ASN A 133 3.44 30.29 -10.14
C ASN A 133 2.45 29.21 -10.64
N ASN A 134 2.77 28.54 -11.75
CA ASN A 134 1.97 27.42 -12.28
C ASN A 134 2.45 26.06 -11.79
N LYS A 135 3.53 26.00 -11.01
CA LYS A 135 4.09 24.77 -10.44
C LYS A 135 3.97 24.75 -8.93
N THR A 136 3.87 23.54 -8.40
CA THR A 136 3.89 23.29 -6.97
C THR A 136 5.26 22.73 -6.55
N LYS A 137 5.65 23.03 -5.32
CA LYS A 137 6.76 22.37 -4.63
C LYS A 137 6.17 21.46 -3.57
N VAL A 138 6.56 20.17 -3.59
CA VAL A 138 6.12 19.18 -2.62
C VAL A 138 7.28 18.82 -1.71
N THR A 139 7.01 18.76 -0.41
CA THR A 139 7.93 18.23 0.60
C THR A 139 7.20 17.13 1.37
N VAL A 140 7.82 15.95 1.48
CA VAL A 140 7.30 14.81 2.26
C VAL A 140 8.30 14.51 3.35
N THR A 141 7.83 14.36 4.60
CA THR A 141 8.65 13.91 5.74
C THR A 141 7.96 12.76 6.47
N TYR A 142 8.76 11.90 7.08
CA TYR A 142 8.36 10.69 7.79
C TYR A 142 8.89 10.77 9.21
N ASP A 143 8.00 10.85 10.21
CA ASP A 143 8.37 11.13 11.60
C ASP A 143 9.32 12.33 11.75
N GLY A 144 9.16 13.35 10.90
CA GLY A 144 10.00 14.54 10.83
C GLY A 144 11.29 14.42 10.00
N ALA A 145 11.64 13.23 9.48
CA ALA A 145 12.81 13.02 8.62
C ALA A 145 12.42 12.96 7.12
N ALA A 146 13.34 13.32 6.23
CA ALA A 146 13.13 13.24 4.78
C ALA A 146 13.32 11.81 4.21
N THR A 147 13.88 10.89 4.99
CA THR A 147 14.16 9.52 4.56
C THR A 147 12.94 8.64 4.68
N ALA A 148 12.59 7.94 3.60
CA ALA A 148 11.49 6.99 3.57
C ALA A 148 11.71 5.84 4.58
N PRO A 149 10.66 5.41 5.31
CA PRO A 149 10.76 4.40 6.35
C PRO A 149 10.97 2.99 5.79
N THR A 150 11.58 2.12 6.60
CA THR A 150 11.71 0.69 6.32
C THR A 150 10.78 -0.10 7.25
N PHE A 151 10.01 -1.04 6.68
CA PHE A 151 9.16 -1.99 7.37
C PHE A 151 9.77 -3.40 7.27
N ASN A 152 9.97 -4.05 8.42
CA ASN A 152 10.69 -5.32 8.52
C ASN A 152 9.74 -6.43 8.98
N ASN A 153 9.43 -7.40 8.10
CA ASN A 153 8.70 -8.60 8.47
C ASN A 153 9.65 -9.78 8.59
N THR A 154 9.30 -10.73 9.43
CA THR A 154 10.07 -11.96 9.62
C THR A 154 9.19 -13.16 9.31
N TYR A 155 9.67 -14.04 8.43
CA TYR A 155 9.08 -15.33 8.17
C TYR A 155 9.74 -16.39 9.06
N ASP A 156 8.97 -17.01 9.96
CA ASP A 156 9.40 -18.10 10.84
C ASP A 156 8.31 -19.19 10.82
N ALA A 157 8.28 -19.96 9.75
CA ALA A 157 7.38 -21.11 9.66
C ALA A 157 8.00 -22.30 10.37
N LYS A 158 7.35 -22.77 11.43
CA LYS A 158 7.69 -24.01 12.12
C LYS A 158 6.86 -25.14 11.58
N GLY A 159 7.51 -26.18 11.09
CA GLY A 159 6.90 -27.43 10.69
C GLY A 159 7.28 -28.55 11.65
N SER A 160 6.36 -29.48 11.91
CA SER A 160 6.70 -30.75 12.56
C SER A 160 6.44 -31.91 11.59
N VAL A 161 7.36 -32.88 11.58
CA VAL A 161 7.17 -34.13 10.86
C VAL A 161 7.12 -35.27 11.88
N ILE A 162 6.12 -36.14 11.75
CA ILE A 162 6.04 -37.37 12.51
C ILE A 162 6.60 -38.50 11.64
N LEU A 163 7.74 -39.06 12.05
CA LEU A 163 8.32 -40.21 11.40
C LEU A 163 7.73 -41.48 12.07
N THR A 164 7.02 -42.30 11.31
CA THR A 164 6.53 -43.58 11.75
C THR A 164 7.34 -44.71 11.14
N ALA A 165 7.71 -45.70 11.95
CA ALA A 165 8.36 -46.90 11.48
C ALA A 165 7.61 -48.14 12.00
N THR A 166 7.37 -49.14 11.15
CA THR A 166 6.78 -50.44 11.53
C THR A 166 7.88 -51.46 11.61
N LYS A 167 8.05 -52.14 12.77
CA LYS A 167 8.96 -53.24 12.95
C LYS A 167 8.15 -54.56 12.84
N THR A 168 8.47 -55.38 11.87
CA THR A 168 7.93 -56.72 11.73
C THR A 168 8.96 -57.75 12.20
N ILE A 169 8.61 -58.57 13.17
CA ILE A 169 9.43 -59.70 13.58
C ILE A 169 8.94 -60.92 12.79
N LYS A 170 9.72 -61.42 11.88
CA LYS A 170 9.49 -62.75 11.27
C LYS A 170 10.00 -63.80 12.23
N VAL A 171 9.12 -64.60 12.83
CA VAL A 171 9.51 -65.78 13.55
C VAL A 171 9.91 -66.81 12.48
N ALA A 172 11.16 -67.23 12.47
CA ALA A 172 11.55 -68.39 11.65
C ALA A 172 10.78 -69.62 12.13
N ASP A 173 10.09 -70.28 11.21
CA ASP A 173 9.42 -71.53 11.53
C ASP A 173 10.48 -72.49 12.12
N ALA A 174 10.25 -72.88 13.38
CA ALA A 174 11.03 -73.94 13.99
C ALA A 174 10.78 -75.19 13.18
N SER A 175 11.73 -75.53 12.30
CA SER A 175 11.77 -76.82 11.63
C SER A 175 11.68 -77.91 12.72
N THR A 176 10.57 -78.59 12.76
CA THR A 176 10.31 -79.76 13.69
C THR A 176 11.24 -80.86 13.27
N THR A 177 12.47 -80.91 13.78
CA THR A 177 13.28 -82.11 13.75
C THR A 177 12.69 -83.04 14.82
N ARG A 178 11.80 -83.92 14.38
CA ARG A 178 11.37 -85.09 15.20
C ARG A 178 12.59 -85.96 15.51
N ARG A 179 13.15 -85.82 16.70
CA ARG A 179 14.05 -86.77 17.28
C ARG A 179 13.21 -87.94 17.75
N SER A 180 13.34 -89.14 17.12
CA SER A 180 12.80 -90.38 17.60
C SER A 180 13.32 -90.68 19.00
N PRO A 181 12.44 -91.22 19.90
CA PRO A 181 12.89 -91.65 21.23
C PRO A 181 13.74 -92.90 21.15
N ARG A 182 14.98 -92.80 21.65
CA ARG A 182 15.82 -93.97 21.91
C ARG A 182 15.27 -94.65 23.15
N THR A 183 14.80 -95.88 22.97
CA THR A 183 14.53 -96.83 24.06
C THR A 183 15.86 -97.23 24.72
N ALA A 184 16.02 -96.85 26.00
CA ALA A 184 17.10 -97.36 26.83
C ALA A 184 16.60 -98.64 27.49
N SER A 185 17.20 -99.78 27.13
CA SER A 185 17.09 -101.03 27.85
C SER A 185 17.94 -101.04 29.09
N SER A 186 17.40 -101.37 30.23
CA SER A 186 18.11 -101.60 31.47
C SER A 186 18.84 -102.92 31.41
N PRO A 187 19.95 -103.08 32.03
CA PRO A 187 20.42 -104.37 32.49
C PRO A 187 20.19 -104.51 34.00
N SER A 188 19.69 -105.69 34.34
CA SER A 188 19.65 -106.21 35.69
C SER A 188 21.03 -106.51 36.29
N THR A 189 21.17 -106.21 37.53
CA THR A 189 21.55 -106.97 38.71
C THR A 189 21.83 -106.08 39.91
#